data_ca427902b61f58161e18f3f84268c663
#
_entry.id   ca427902b61f58161e18f3f84268c663
#
_cell.length_a   1.000
_cell.length_b   1.000
_cell.length_c   1.000
_cell.angle_alpha   90.00
_cell.angle_beta   90.00
_cell.angle_gamma   90.00
#
_symmetry.space_group_name_H-M   'P 1'
#
loop_
_entity.id
_entity.type
_entity.pdbx_description
1 polymer ?
#
loop_
_entity_poly.entity_id
_entity_poly.type
_entity_poly.pdbx_seq_one_letter_code
_entity_poly.pdbx_strand_id
1 'polypeptide(L)'
;TYNGDPDENIHTIMIYQSMSSDADIGEACFDAEGGSITGLSGDMFYVTNTDCTISLKNVEFTLADDTFLRVEGNSSSRGWGTHGSNGGDVILNAETQNIEGNILVDSISSLDMTLTGSTLKGAVNPDGDGGTVRVTLDKDSEWELTADSYITEFDGDVSQIVSNGYHLYVNGGQVV
;
A
#
# COMPACT_ATOMS: atom_id res chain seq x y z
N THR A 1 13.60 -19.63 13.42
CA THR A 1 12.17 -19.99 13.53
C THR A 1 11.57 -19.01 14.52
N TYR A 2 10.80 -18.06 14.04
CA TYR A 2 10.04 -17.15 14.90
C TYR A 2 8.85 -17.95 15.48
N ASN A 3 8.80 -18.07 16.79
CA ASN A 3 7.70 -18.71 17.53
C ASN A 3 6.89 -17.65 18.29
N GLY A 4 6.75 -16.45 17.73
CA GLY A 4 5.91 -15.42 18.31
C GLY A 4 4.43 -15.77 18.18
N ASP A 5 3.62 -15.13 19.02
CA ASP A 5 2.18 -15.22 18.91
C ASP A 5 1.77 -14.80 17.49
N PRO A 6 1.06 -15.66 16.72
CA PRO A 6 0.60 -15.29 15.39
C PRO A 6 -0.30 -14.05 15.38
N ASP A 7 -0.87 -13.68 16.52
CA ASP A 7 -1.68 -12.47 16.67
C ASP A 7 -0.83 -11.19 16.87
N GLU A 8 0.49 -11.31 17.12
CA GLU A 8 1.37 -10.16 17.36
C GLU A 8 2.19 -9.70 16.16
N ASN A 9 2.39 -10.53 15.14
CA ASN A 9 3.13 -10.19 13.91
C ASN A 9 2.44 -10.75 12.68
N ILE A 10 1.48 -9.99 12.22
CA ILE A 10 0.63 -10.31 11.09
C ILE A 10 1.08 -9.64 9.78
N HIS A 11 2.34 -9.22 9.69
CA HIS A 11 2.87 -8.56 8.49
C HIS A 11 4.15 -9.24 8.03
N THR A 12 4.36 -9.33 6.72
CA THR A 12 5.59 -9.88 6.15
C THR A 12 6.74 -8.88 6.26
N ILE A 13 6.49 -7.63 5.88
CA ILE A 13 7.45 -6.52 5.95
C ILE A 13 6.79 -5.38 6.69
N MET A 14 7.37 -5.00 7.83
CA MET A 14 6.92 -3.84 8.60
C MET A 14 7.96 -2.72 8.50
N ILE A 15 7.52 -1.54 8.04
CA ILE A 15 8.34 -0.35 7.93
C ILE A 15 7.78 0.68 8.90
N TYR A 16 8.59 1.08 9.87
CA TYR A 16 8.15 2.00 10.91
C TYR A 16 9.30 2.75 11.54
N GLN A 17 9.01 3.88 12.13
CA GLN A 17 9.92 4.57 13.01
C GLN A 17 9.52 4.35 14.46
N SER A 18 10.53 4.06 15.33
CA SER A 18 10.30 3.95 16.75
C SER A 18 9.77 5.25 17.35
N MET A 19 8.88 5.15 18.32
CA MET A 19 8.37 6.29 19.09
C MET A 19 9.24 6.65 20.29
N SER A 20 10.41 6.03 20.43
CA SER A 20 11.35 6.40 21.49
C SER A 20 11.92 7.80 21.21
N SER A 21 12.06 8.60 22.27
CA SER A 21 12.52 9.99 22.16
C SER A 21 14.00 10.14 21.75
N ASP A 22 14.68 9.04 21.53
CA ASP A 22 16.08 8.95 21.10
C ASP A 22 16.23 8.63 19.60
N ALA A 23 15.12 8.46 18.88
CA ALA A 23 15.13 8.30 17.42
C ALA A 23 14.87 9.64 16.75
N ASP A 24 15.76 10.05 15.85
CA ASP A 24 15.49 11.18 14.95
C ASP A 24 14.42 10.79 13.92
N ILE A 25 13.63 11.76 13.49
CA ILE A 25 12.68 11.60 12.37
C ILE A 25 13.54 11.37 11.12
N GLY A 26 13.33 10.25 10.47
CA GLY A 26 14.03 9.85 9.24
C GLY A 26 13.08 9.35 8.18
N GLU A 27 13.57 9.28 6.96
CA GLU A 27 12.88 8.63 5.84
C GLU A 27 13.30 7.17 5.77
N ALA A 28 12.33 6.26 5.65
CA ALA A 28 12.60 4.85 5.39
C ALA A 28 12.62 4.61 3.87
N CYS A 29 13.50 3.72 3.42
CA CYS A 29 13.56 3.28 2.03
C CYS A 29 13.54 1.76 1.96
N PHE A 30 12.77 1.22 1.02
CA PHE A 30 12.77 -0.19 0.66
C PHE A 30 12.91 -0.32 -0.84
N ASP A 31 14.06 -0.79 -1.30
CA ASP A 31 14.36 -0.97 -2.72
C ASP A 31 14.53 -2.46 -3.02
N ALA A 32 13.82 -2.98 -4.02
CA ALA A 32 13.94 -4.36 -4.46
C ALA A 32 13.90 -4.45 -5.99
N GLU A 33 14.87 -5.19 -6.56
CA GLU A 33 14.96 -5.46 -7.98
C GLU A 33 15.19 -6.95 -8.22
N GLY A 34 14.24 -7.59 -8.92
CA GLY A 34 14.26 -9.04 -9.21
C GLY A 34 14.09 -9.91 -7.96
N GLY A 35 14.09 -11.22 -8.18
CA GLY A 35 13.92 -12.19 -7.10
C GLY A 35 12.45 -12.33 -6.65
N SER A 36 12.26 -12.96 -5.49
CA SER A 36 10.92 -13.23 -4.97
C SER A 36 10.82 -13.02 -3.47
N ILE A 37 9.67 -12.55 -3.02
CA ILE A 37 9.32 -12.38 -1.62
C ILE A 37 8.01 -13.14 -1.35
N THR A 38 8.04 -14.04 -0.37
CA THR A 38 6.86 -14.84 0.02
C THR A 38 6.44 -14.46 1.43
N GLY A 39 5.23 -13.98 1.56
CA GLY A 39 4.57 -13.74 2.83
C GLY A 39 4.15 -15.06 3.49
N LEU A 40 4.33 -15.15 4.79
CA LEU A 40 3.90 -16.32 5.58
C LEU A 40 2.64 -16.02 6.38
N SER A 41 2.33 -14.75 6.61
CA SER A 41 1.12 -14.28 7.31
C SER A 41 0.88 -12.81 7.04
N GLY A 42 -0.38 -12.41 6.98
CA GLY A 42 -0.85 -11.02 6.91
C GLY A 42 -0.37 -10.22 5.70
N ASP A 43 -0.42 -8.93 5.84
CA ASP A 43 -0.07 -7.98 4.78
C ASP A 43 1.36 -8.18 4.27
N MET A 44 1.59 -7.96 2.96
CA MET A 44 2.96 -7.99 2.42
C MET A 44 3.78 -6.82 2.96
N PHE A 45 3.24 -5.61 2.91
CA PHE A 45 3.85 -4.41 3.48
C PHE A 45 2.90 -3.76 4.48
N TYR A 46 3.43 -3.41 5.64
CA TYR A 46 2.77 -2.55 6.63
C TYR A 46 3.66 -1.36 6.93
N VAL A 47 3.17 -0.15 6.68
CA VAL A 47 3.89 1.11 6.93
C VAL A 47 3.13 1.93 7.96
N THR A 48 3.83 2.35 9.01
CA THR A 48 3.25 3.13 10.10
C THR A 48 4.28 4.07 10.73
N ASN A 49 3.85 5.25 11.14
CA ASN A 49 4.66 6.23 11.87
C ASN A 49 5.97 6.61 11.16
N THR A 50 5.97 6.69 9.84
CA THR A 50 7.18 7.04 9.06
C THR A 50 6.83 7.54 7.67
N ASP A 51 7.68 8.38 7.12
CA ASP A 51 7.75 8.63 5.69
C ASP A 51 8.56 7.49 5.06
N CYS A 52 8.06 6.95 3.95
CA CYS A 52 8.68 5.79 3.32
C CYS A 52 8.63 5.86 1.80
N THR A 53 9.75 5.53 1.16
CA THR A 53 9.79 5.25 -0.28
C THR A 53 9.97 3.74 -0.49
N ILE A 54 9.05 3.14 -1.25
CA ILE A 54 9.12 1.74 -1.68
C ILE A 54 9.35 1.73 -3.19
N SER A 55 10.45 1.17 -3.64
CA SER A 55 10.80 1.03 -5.06
C SER A 55 10.87 -0.44 -5.44
N LEU A 56 10.03 -0.85 -6.37
CA LEU A 56 9.90 -2.25 -6.79
C LEU A 56 10.13 -2.38 -8.29
N LYS A 57 10.98 -3.35 -8.68
CA LYS A 57 11.23 -3.64 -10.07
C LYS A 57 11.35 -5.12 -10.32
N ASN A 58 10.39 -5.68 -11.07
CA ASN A 58 10.40 -7.10 -11.48
C ASN A 58 10.62 -8.07 -10.31
N VAL A 59 9.94 -7.84 -9.20
CA VAL A 59 9.95 -8.71 -8.00
C VAL A 59 8.71 -9.60 -8.03
N GLU A 60 8.87 -10.89 -7.80
CA GLU A 60 7.75 -11.82 -7.63
C GLU A 60 7.26 -11.81 -6.18
N PHE A 61 6.00 -11.47 -5.96
CA PHE A 61 5.38 -11.52 -4.65
C PHE A 61 4.42 -12.71 -4.55
N THR A 62 4.46 -13.39 -3.42
CA THR A 62 3.43 -14.35 -3.01
C THR A 62 2.84 -13.87 -1.68
N LEU A 63 1.60 -13.45 -1.70
CA LEU A 63 0.92 -12.93 -0.52
C LEU A 63 0.39 -14.08 0.34
N ALA A 64 0.35 -13.83 1.65
CA ALA A 64 -0.27 -14.74 2.62
C ALA A 64 -1.78 -14.49 2.75
N ASP A 65 -2.22 -13.25 2.52
CA ASP A 65 -3.61 -12.82 2.43
C ASP A 65 -3.84 -11.91 1.21
N ASP A 66 -4.90 -11.13 1.20
CA ASP A 66 -5.30 -10.30 0.06
C ASP A 66 -4.75 -8.87 0.09
N THR A 67 -3.91 -8.52 1.07
CA THR A 67 -3.39 -7.16 1.24
C THR A 67 -1.92 -7.07 0.83
N PHE A 68 -1.66 -6.29 -0.22
CA PHE A 68 -0.29 -5.99 -0.67
C PHE A 68 0.36 -4.89 0.17
N LEU A 69 -0.36 -3.79 0.39
CA LEU A 69 0.16 -2.65 1.15
C LEU A 69 -0.91 -2.12 2.11
N ARG A 70 -0.53 -1.98 3.36
CA ARG A 70 -1.30 -1.28 4.39
C ARG A 70 -0.49 -0.10 4.90
N VAL A 71 -1.06 1.10 4.82
CA VAL A 71 -0.48 2.34 5.37
C VAL A 71 -1.47 2.88 6.39
N GLU A 72 -1.16 2.72 7.65
CA GLU A 72 -2.10 3.11 8.72
C GLU A 72 -1.40 3.52 10.01
N GLY A 73 -2.10 4.32 10.78
CA GLY A 73 -1.68 4.67 12.14
C GLY A 73 -1.67 3.45 13.04
N ASN A 74 -0.66 3.40 13.91
CA ASN A 74 -0.59 2.33 14.88
C ASN A 74 -1.77 2.39 15.85
N SER A 75 -2.41 1.24 16.08
CA SER A 75 -3.51 1.16 17.04
C SER A 75 -2.97 0.97 18.47
N SER A 76 -3.68 1.54 19.45
CA SER A 76 -3.34 1.38 20.86
C SER A 76 -3.38 -0.08 21.35
N SER A 77 -3.99 -0.98 20.59
CA SER A 77 -4.03 -2.41 20.90
C SER A 77 -2.67 -3.08 20.84
N ARG A 78 -1.67 -2.47 20.18
CA ARG A 78 -0.30 -2.97 20.10
C ARG A 78 0.63 -2.42 21.19
N GLY A 79 0.11 -1.60 22.08
CA GLY A 79 0.86 -1.08 23.24
C GLY A 79 1.83 0.05 22.93
N TRP A 80 1.84 0.59 21.70
CA TRP A 80 2.62 1.77 21.33
C TRP A 80 1.84 2.68 20.37
N GLY A 81 2.22 3.94 20.33
CA GLY A 81 1.53 4.94 19.53
C GLY A 81 0.31 5.55 20.22
N THR A 82 -0.22 6.57 19.59
CA THR A 82 -1.44 7.25 20.03
C THR A 82 -2.54 6.91 19.03
N HIS A 83 -3.69 6.46 19.52
CA HIS A 83 -4.83 6.15 18.67
C HIS A 83 -5.20 7.37 17.79
N GLY A 84 -5.38 7.16 16.48
CA GLY A 84 -5.65 8.22 15.51
C GLY A 84 -4.45 9.10 15.17
N SER A 85 -3.24 8.66 15.52
CA SER A 85 -1.97 9.32 15.18
C SER A 85 -0.99 8.29 14.60
N ASN A 86 0.18 8.75 14.16
CA ASN A 86 1.24 7.89 13.68
C ASN A 86 0.93 7.19 12.36
N GLY A 87 0.29 7.88 11.45
CA GLY A 87 0.11 7.47 10.07
C GLY A 87 1.45 7.31 9.34
N GLY A 88 1.40 6.85 8.12
CA GLY A 88 2.53 6.77 7.21
C GLY A 88 2.31 7.65 5.98
N ASP A 89 3.37 8.24 5.47
CA ASP A 89 3.39 8.92 4.17
C ASP A 89 4.25 8.09 3.20
N VAL A 90 3.62 7.45 2.21
CA VAL A 90 4.29 6.48 1.35
C VAL A 90 4.37 6.95 -0.09
N ILE A 91 5.56 6.81 -0.67
CA ILE A 91 5.78 6.86 -2.11
C ILE A 91 6.05 5.43 -2.58
N LEU A 92 5.19 4.89 -3.46
CA LEU A 92 5.36 3.57 -4.07
C LEU A 92 5.67 3.73 -5.56
N ASN A 93 6.89 3.37 -5.94
CA ASN A 93 7.32 3.33 -7.33
C ASN A 93 7.40 1.87 -7.80
N ALA A 94 6.62 1.52 -8.82
CA ALA A 94 6.63 0.20 -9.43
C ALA A 94 7.05 0.30 -10.91
N GLU A 95 8.16 -0.33 -11.26
CA GLU A 95 8.69 -0.37 -12.62
C GLU A 95 8.70 -1.81 -13.13
N THR A 96 8.01 -2.08 -14.25
CA THR A 96 7.91 -3.43 -14.83
C THR A 96 7.50 -4.46 -13.77
N GLN A 97 6.52 -4.09 -12.96
CA GLN A 97 6.12 -4.81 -11.74
C GLN A 97 4.65 -5.27 -11.84
N ASN A 98 4.41 -6.52 -11.45
CA ASN A 98 3.06 -7.00 -11.21
C ASN A 98 2.77 -6.94 -9.72
N ILE A 99 1.71 -6.23 -9.36
CA ILE A 99 1.20 -6.14 -8.00
C ILE A 99 -0.16 -6.82 -7.97
N GLU A 100 -0.31 -7.84 -7.14
CA GLU A 100 -1.60 -8.47 -6.81
C GLU A 100 -1.90 -8.22 -5.34
N GLY A 101 -3.15 -7.85 -5.03
CA GLY A 101 -3.62 -7.59 -3.67
C GLY A 101 -4.09 -6.16 -3.45
N ASN A 102 -4.82 -5.96 -2.36
CA ASN A 102 -5.43 -4.69 -2.02
C ASN A 102 -4.41 -3.71 -1.44
N ILE A 103 -4.72 -2.43 -1.57
CA ILE A 103 -3.96 -1.34 -0.98
C ILE A 103 -4.91 -0.59 -0.04
N LEU A 104 -4.52 -0.50 1.23
CA LEU A 104 -5.31 0.11 2.29
C LEU A 104 -4.54 1.28 2.90
N VAL A 105 -5.14 2.46 2.88
CA VAL A 105 -4.56 3.70 3.42
C VAL A 105 -5.58 4.34 4.34
N ASP A 106 -5.29 4.42 5.61
CA ASP A 106 -6.23 5.02 6.58
C ASP A 106 -6.32 6.55 6.46
N SER A 107 -7.28 7.14 7.17
CA SER A 107 -7.61 8.57 7.06
C SER A 107 -6.52 9.54 7.53
N ILE A 108 -5.48 9.04 8.18
CA ILE A 108 -4.35 9.85 8.70
C ILE A 108 -3.04 9.57 7.96
N SER A 109 -3.10 8.79 6.89
CA SER A 109 -1.95 8.39 6.08
C SER A 109 -2.09 8.86 4.64
N SER A 110 -1.01 8.79 3.88
CA SER A 110 -1.02 9.13 2.46
C SER A 110 -0.23 8.11 1.61
N LEU A 111 -0.62 8.01 0.34
CA LEU A 111 0.07 7.21 -0.67
C LEU A 111 0.16 7.98 -1.98
N ASP A 112 1.37 8.09 -2.52
CA ASP A 112 1.63 8.50 -3.90
C ASP A 112 2.19 7.27 -4.66
N MET A 113 1.37 6.68 -5.52
CA MET A 113 1.73 5.45 -6.25
C MET A 113 1.92 5.75 -7.72
N THR A 114 3.08 5.37 -8.24
CA THR A 114 3.41 5.47 -9.66
C THR A 114 3.69 4.09 -10.24
N LEU A 115 2.95 3.73 -11.29
CA LEU A 115 3.15 2.52 -12.06
C LEU A 115 3.76 2.86 -13.42
N THR A 116 4.88 2.24 -13.75
CA THR A 116 5.59 2.39 -15.03
C THR A 116 5.76 1.02 -15.68
N GLY A 117 5.07 0.78 -16.80
CA GLY A 117 5.05 -0.53 -17.46
C GLY A 117 4.62 -1.65 -16.52
N SER A 118 3.70 -1.37 -15.61
CA SER A 118 3.37 -2.21 -14.46
C SER A 118 1.88 -2.50 -14.39
N THR A 119 1.50 -3.52 -13.64
CA THR A 119 0.10 -3.87 -13.43
C THR A 119 -0.25 -3.87 -11.94
N LEU A 120 -1.43 -3.36 -11.61
CA LEU A 120 -2.07 -3.54 -10.32
C LEU A 120 -3.34 -4.36 -10.50
N LYS A 121 -3.46 -5.48 -9.81
CA LYS A 121 -4.67 -6.26 -9.69
C LYS A 121 -5.12 -6.25 -8.23
N GLY A 122 -6.06 -5.39 -7.92
CA GLY A 122 -6.50 -5.17 -6.54
C GLY A 122 -7.44 -3.99 -6.41
N ALA A 123 -7.95 -3.80 -5.22
CA ALA A 123 -8.73 -2.61 -4.85
C ALA A 123 -7.89 -1.66 -4.00
N VAL A 124 -8.21 -0.37 -4.09
CA VAL A 124 -7.64 0.66 -3.22
C VAL A 124 -8.75 1.22 -2.34
N ASN A 125 -8.59 1.10 -1.04
CA ASN A 125 -9.56 1.55 -0.02
C ASN A 125 -11.00 1.12 -0.33
N PRO A 126 -11.31 -0.18 -0.47
CA PRO A 126 -12.61 -0.67 -0.92
C PRO A 126 -13.77 -0.26 0.00
N ASP A 127 -13.50 0.04 1.24
CA ASP A 127 -14.52 0.49 2.22
C ASP A 127 -14.85 1.99 2.09
N GLY A 128 -14.14 2.74 1.25
CA GLY A 128 -14.36 4.16 1.01
C GLY A 128 -13.80 5.09 2.09
N ASP A 129 -13.30 4.54 3.18
CA ASP A 129 -12.65 5.27 4.26
C ASP A 129 -11.14 5.29 4.04
N GLY A 130 -10.60 6.40 3.58
CA GLY A 130 -9.19 6.47 3.26
C GLY A 130 -8.58 7.85 3.44
N GLY A 131 -7.26 7.87 3.47
CA GLY A 131 -6.44 9.07 3.43
C GLY A 131 -6.27 9.60 2.02
N THR A 132 -5.24 10.40 1.83
CA THR A 132 -4.88 10.93 0.51
C THR A 132 -4.20 9.83 -0.31
N VAL A 133 -4.80 9.45 -1.43
CA VAL A 133 -4.22 8.48 -2.35
C VAL A 133 -4.18 9.08 -3.75
N ARG A 134 -2.96 9.18 -4.29
CA ARG A 134 -2.71 9.52 -5.68
C ARG A 134 -2.22 8.30 -6.43
N VAL A 135 -2.79 8.05 -7.60
CA VAL A 135 -2.37 6.97 -8.50
C VAL A 135 -2.00 7.53 -9.85
N THR A 136 -0.78 7.26 -10.29
CA THR A 136 -0.27 7.62 -11.62
C THR A 136 0.02 6.37 -12.43
N LEU A 137 -0.57 6.26 -13.62
CA LEU A 137 -0.29 5.20 -14.59
C LEU A 137 0.38 5.79 -15.82
N ASP A 138 1.52 5.23 -16.21
CA ASP A 138 2.06 5.53 -17.53
C ASP A 138 1.25 4.78 -18.62
N LYS A 139 1.50 5.09 -19.90
CA LYS A 139 0.74 4.53 -21.03
C LYS A 139 0.83 3.00 -21.19
N ASP A 140 1.78 2.35 -20.54
CA ASP A 140 2.06 0.90 -20.63
C ASP A 140 1.62 0.16 -19.35
N SER A 141 0.98 0.86 -18.42
CA SER A 141 0.48 0.31 -17.15
C SER A 141 -1.03 0.06 -17.19
N GLU A 142 -1.50 -0.85 -16.35
CA GLU A 142 -2.92 -1.22 -16.24
C GLU A 142 -3.30 -1.43 -14.77
N TRP A 143 -4.53 -1.10 -14.43
CA TRP A 143 -5.13 -1.40 -13.13
C TRP A 143 -6.42 -2.21 -13.30
N GLU A 144 -6.38 -3.47 -12.86
CA GLU A 144 -7.52 -4.38 -12.80
C GLU A 144 -8.20 -4.28 -11.42
N LEU A 145 -9.44 -3.79 -11.39
CA LEU A 145 -10.21 -3.67 -10.16
C LEU A 145 -10.73 -5.04 -9.70
N THR A 146 -10.59 -5.32 -8.40
CA THR A 146 -11.14 -6.52 -7.75
C THR A 146 -12.28 -6.20 -6.77
N ALA A 147 -12.47 -4.92 -6.46
CA ALA A 147 -13.60 -4.33 -5.76
C ALA A 147 -13.71 -2.85 -6.13
N ASP A 148 -14.78 -2.17 -5.69
CA ASP A 148 -14.86 -0.72 -5.78
C ASP A 148 -13.63 -0.09 -5.13
N SER A 149 -13.12 0.97 -5.72
CA SER A 149 -11.88 1.61 -5.27
C SER A 149 -12.05 3.11 -5.10
N TYR A 150 -11.46 3.67 -4.05
CA TYR A 150 -11.64 5.07 -3.67
C TYR A 150 -10.28 5.73 -3.50
N ILE A 151 -10.01 6.73 -4.34
CA ILE A 151 -8.78 7.51 -4.32
C ILE A 151 -9.06 9.01 -4.40
N THR A 152 -8.07 9.83 -4.14
CA THR A 152 -8.21 11.29 -4.18
C THR A 152 -7.77 11.90 -5.50
N GLU A 153 -6.83 11.30 -6.21
CA GLU A 153 -6.32 11.80 -7.49
C GLU A 153 -5.90 10.64 -8.40
N PHE A 154 -6.21 10.77 -9.69
CA PHE A 154 -5.82 9.83 -10.73
C PHE A 154 -5.16 10.57 -11.89
N ASP A 155 -3.97 10.17 -12.28
CA ASP A 155 -3.25 10.64 -13.48
C ASP A 155 -2.97 9.45 -14.39
N GLY A 156 -3.68 9.39 -15.52
CA GLY A 156 -3.62 8.29 -16.49
C GLY A 156 -4.81 8.32 -17.43
N ASP A 157 -4.85 7.37 -18.36
CA ASP A 157 -5.99 7.19 -19.22
C ASP A 157 -6.98 6.21 -18.56
N VAL A 158 -8.26 6.61 -18.45
CA VAL A 158 -9.31 5.78 -17.85
C VAL A 158 -9.46 4.43 -18.58
N SER A 159 -9.09 4.35 -19.87
CA SER A 159 -9.07 3.08 -20.60
C SER A 159 -8.05 2.05 -20.09
N GLN A 160 -7.13 2.46 -19.24
CA GLN A 160 -6.18 1.58 -18.55
C GLN A 160 -6.77 0.91 -17.31
N ILE A 161 -8.01 1.26 -16.94
CA ILE A 161 -8.73 0.66 -15.82
C ILE A 161 -9.61 -0.47 -16.32
N VAL A 162 -9.30 -1.70 -15.96
CA VAL A 162 -10.14 -2.88 -16.20
C VAL A 162 -11.12 -3.02 -15.06
N SER A 163 -12.35 -2.59 -15.26
CA SER A 163 -13.32 -2.44 -14.17
C SER A 163 -13.87 -3.76 -13.61
N ASN A 164 -13.98 -4.80 -14.41
CA ASN A 164 -14.59 -6.08 -14.04
C ASN A 164 -16.00 -5.97 -13.41
N GLY A 165 -16.69 -4.83 -13.66
CA GLY A 165 -17.99 -4.54 -13.08
C GLY A 165 -17.94 -3.79 -11.75
N TYR A 166 -16.75 -3.43 -11.28
CA TYR A 166 -16.51 -2.55 -10.14
C TYR A 166 -16.32 -1.11 -10.61
N HIS A 167 -16.21 -0.19 -9.65
CA HIS A 167 -16.13 1.24 -9.92
C HIS A 167 -14.89 1.85 -9.32
N LEU A 168 -14.30 2.83 -10.03
CA LEU A 168 -13.28 3.71 -9.49
C LEU A 168 -13.91 5.06 -9.16
N TYR A 169 -13.74 5.48 -7.92
CA TYR A 169 -14.15 6.80 -7.43
C TYR A 169 -12.90 7.67 -7.19
N VAL A 170 -12.88 8.83 -7.81
CA VAL A 170 -11.81 9.82 -7.64
C VAL A 170 -12.41 11.06 -6.97
N ASN A 171 -11.94 11.40 -5.79
CA ASN A 171 -12.47 12.51 -4.98
C ASN A 171 -14.02 12.48 -4.86
N GLY A 172 -14.57 11.28 -4.66
CA GLY A 172 -16.00 11.03 -4.53
C GLY A 172 -16.80 11.00 -5.84
N GLY A 173 -16.18 11.28 -6.98
CA GLY A 173 -16.80 11.17 -8.30
C GLY A 173 -16.46 9.82 -8.97
N GLN A 174 -17.47 9.09 -9.45
CA GLN A 174 -17.25 7.87 -10.23
C GLN A 174 -16.64 8.21 -11.59
N VAL A 175 -15.55 7.53 -11.96
CA VAL A 175 -14.85 7.74 -13.25
C VAL A 175 -14.88 6.50 -14.14
N VAL A 176 -15.11 5.32 -13.56
CA VAL A 176 -15.30 4.03 -14.26
C VAL A 176 -16.51 3.33 -13.67
#